data_53c8f80f1b2f72c61b8121b581842f09
#
_entry.id   53c8f80f1b2f72c61b8121b581842f09
#
_cell.length_a   1.000
_cell.length_b   1.000
_cell.length_c   1.000
_cell.angle_alpha   90.00
_cell.angle_beta   90.00
_cell.angle_gamma   90.00
#
_symmetry.space_group_name_H-M   'P 1'
#
loop_
_entity.id
_entity.type
_entity.pdbx_description
1 polymer ?
#
loop_
_entity_poly.entity_id
_entity_poly.type
_entity_poly.pdbx_seq_one_letter_code
_entity_poly.pdbx_strand_id
1 'polypeptide(L)'
;MLSAGFHSEIWRAFGHNTAMPKTSHPTKSSLIECAADLLDKYRFDEITVEMVLDRSGISKGSLYHHFEDIYHLLEGAMIVRYARYVDTNITALQSLLTTAKTGEEFYIGLSQLSAVTQGEGMKRARQERALTIGRAITSPRMSVLLQGEQQRLTDALVQLIKDAQSRKLCNAEIDSHALAVLMQAWTLGKIVDDLSESPVDNDAYLALVNRVIREVFVPQ
;
A
#
# COMPACT_ATOMS: atom_id res chain seq x y z
N MET A 1 22.91 0.96 -16.04
CA MET A 1 23.25 0.66 -14.63
C MET A 1 22.60 1.74 -13.76
N LEU A 2 21.33 1.56 -13.36
CA LEU A 2 20.75 2.37 -12.29
C LEU A 2 21.44 1.93 -11.00
N SER A 3 21.99 2.89 -10.26
CA SER A 3 22.93 2.67 -9.18
C SER A 3 22.32 1.87 -8.01
N ALA A 4 23.16 1.17 -7.25
CA ALA A 4 22.79 0.50 -5.99
C ALA A 4 22.04 1.43 -5.00
N GLY A 5 22.04 2.74 -5.22
CA GLY A 5 21.29 3.75 -4.48
C GLY A 5 19.76 3.63 -4.64
N PHE A 6 19.26 3.36 -5.84
CA PHE A 6 17.81 3.26 -6.09
C PHE A 6 17.17 2.08 -5.34
N HIS A 7 17.85 0.95 -5.30
CA HIS A 7 17.37 -0.22 -4.54
C HIS A 7 17.31 0.06 -3.03
N SER A 8 18.29 0.81 -2.50
CA SER A 8 18.32 1.19 -1.08
C SER A 8 17.29 2.26 -0.71
N GLU A 9 16.88 3.11 -1.67
CA GLU A 9 15.83 4.11 -1.47
C GLU A 9 14.43 3.51 -1.47
N ILE A 10 14.17 2.54 -2.35
CA ILE A 10 12.92 1.78 -2.32
C ILE A 10 12.75 1.06 -0.97
N TRP A 11 13.79 0.36 -0.48
CA TRP A 11 13.74 -0.30 0.83
C TRP A 11 13.58 0.67 2.01
N ARG A 12 14.14 1.87 1.92
CA ARG A 12 13.93 2.92 2.94
C ARG A 12 12.51 3.49 2.91
N ALA A 13 11.88 3.62 1.75
CA ALA A 13 10.50 4.07 1.62
C ALA A 13 9.51 3.09 2.27
N PHE A 14 9.81 1.79 2.29
CA PHE A 14 9.01 0.77 3.00
C PHE A 14 9.26 0.71 4.53
N GLY A 15 10.25 1.47 5.04
CA GLY A 15 10.55 1.57 6.47
C GLY A 15 10.27 2.96 7.03
N HIS A 16 9.09 3.15 7.63
CA HIS A 16 8.68 4.22 8.56
C HIS A 16 8.91 5.69 8.15
N ASN A 17 7.86 6.40 7.86
CA ASN A 17 7.41 7.66 8.47
C ASN A 17 6.41 8.41 7.57
N THR A 18 5.12 8.39 7.89
CA THR A 18 4.14 9.32 7.29
C THR A 18 3.18 9.83 8.35
N ALA A 19 3.03 11.15 8.37
CA ALA A 19 2.22 11.87 9.34
C ALA A 19 0.72 11.72 9.03
N MET A 20 -0.09 11.59 10.07
CA MET A 20 -1.55 11.57 10.03
C MET A 20 -2.19 12.84 9.42
N PRO A 21 -3.42 12.75 8.87
CA PRO A 21 -4.20 13.93 8.51
C PRO A 21 -4.40 14.83 9.73
N LYS A 22 -4.16 16.14 9.55
CA LYS A 22 -4.07 17.16 10.62
C LYS A 22 -5.37 17.50 11.38
N THR A 23 -6.45 16.70 11.31
CA THR A 23 -7.76 17.06 11.88
C THR A 23 -8.25 16.18 13.03
N SER A 24 -7.46 15.22 13.52
CA SER A 24 -7.88 14.36 14.63
C SER A 24 -7.40 14.88 15.99
N HIS A 25 -8.23 14.71 17.04
CA HIS A 25 -7.86 15.03 18.42
C HIS A 25 -6.58 14.27 18.80
N PRO A 26 -5.55 14.90 19.43
CA PRO A 26 -4.26 14.27 19.71
C PRO A 26 -4.38 12.90 20.40
N THR A 27 -5.27 12.77 21.38
CA THR A 27 -5.54 11.52 22.11
C THR A 27 -6.08 10.43 21.18
N LYS A 28 -7.02 10.78 20.29
CA LYS A 28 -7.59 9.83 19.30
C LYS A 28 -6.50 9.31 18.38
N SER A 29 -5.67 10.21 17.85
CA SER A 29 -4.54 9.84 16.98
C SER A 29 -3.54 8.93 17.68
N SER A 30 -3.18 9.24 18.94
CA SER A 30 -2.25 8.41 19.73
C SER A 30 -2.79 7.01 19.98
N LEU A 31 -4.10 6.87 20.23
CA LEU A 31 -4.75 5.56 20.40
C LEU A 31 -4.70 4.75 19.10
N ILE A 32 -5.02 5.38 17.95
CA ILE A 32 -4.98 4.72 16.65
C ILE A 32 -3.55 4.29 16.30
N GLU A 33 -2.55 5.14 16.52
CA GLU A 33 -1.14 4.83 16.26
C GLU A 33 -0.67 3.66 17.15
N CYS A 34 -1.02 3.70 18.43
CA CYS A 34 -0.71 2.61 19.36
C CYS A 34 -1.34 1.28 18.89
N ALA A 35 -2.59 1.31 18.45
CA ALA A 35 -3.26 0.13 17.92
C ALA A 35 -2.66 -0.34 16.59
N ALA A 36 -2.23 0.58 15.72
CA ALA A 36 -1.53 0.25 14.48
C ALA A 36 -0.19 -0.46 14.74
N ASP A 37 0.57 0.00 15.75
CA ASP A 37 1.81 -0.65 16.19
C ASP A 37 1.56 -2.04 16.81
N LEU A 38 0.43 -2.22 17.51
CA LEU A 38 0.06 -3.54 18.05
C LEU A 38 -0.27 -4.52 16.92
N LEU A 39 -0.94 -4.06 15.86
CA LEU A 39 -1.24 -4.85 14.66
C LEU A 39 0.03 -5.30 13.90
N ASP A 40 1.21 -4.70 14.15
CA ASP A 40 2.48 -5.20 13.63
C ASP A 40 2.92 -6.51 14.29
N LYS A 41 2.48 -6.77 15.53
CA LYS A 41 2.96 -7.87 16.36
C LYS A 41 1.90 -8.92 16.63
N TYR A 42 0.64 -8.51 16.68
CA TYR A 42 -0.49 -9.33 17.10
C TYR A 42 -1.55 -9.39 15.99
N ARG A 43 -2.33 -10.45 15.99
CA ARG A 43 -3.50 -10.54 15.11
C ARG A 43 -4.60 -9.60 15.62
N PHE A 44 -5.52 -9.24 14.74
CA PHE A 44 -6.64 -8.35 15.06
C PHE A 44 -7.48 -8.82 16.26
N ASP A 45 -7.72 -10.13 16.35
CA ASP A 45 -8.53 -10.78 17.37
C ASP A 45 -7.78 -11.01 18.71
N GLU A 46 -6.47 -10.83 18.74
CA GLU A 46 -5.63 -10.96 19.94
C GLU A 46 -5.46 -9.64 20.70
N ILE A 47 -5.74 -8.51 20.06
CA ILE A 47 -5.52 -7.18 20.66
C ILE A 47 -6.69 -6.85 21.59
N THR A 48 -6.37 -6.61 22.87
CA THR A 48 -7.32 -6.22 23.90
C THR A 48 -7.25 -4.74 24.26
N VAL A 49 -8.27 -4.24 24.94
CA VAL A 49 -8.29 -2.87 25.47
C VAL A 49 -7.11 -2.64 26.39
N GLU A 50 -6.83 -3.59 27.27
CA GLU A 50 -5.73 -3.52 28.25
C GLU A 50 -4.38 -3.34 27.55
N MET A 51 -4.09 -4.08 26.49
CA MET A 51 -2.86 -3.93 25.71
C MET A 51 -2.71 -2.52 25.13
N VAL A 52 -3.81 -1.94 24.67
CA VAL A 52 -3.79 -0.56 24.15
C VAL A 52 -3.56 0.45 25.25
N LEU A 53 -4.25 0.30 26.40
CA LEU A 53 -4.11 1.21 27.54
C LEU A 53 -2.69 1.18 28.13
N ASP A 54 -2.15 -0.02 28.34
CA ASP A 54 -0.80 -0.22 28.88
C ASP A 54 0.27 0.40 27.98
N ARG A 55 0.12 0.23 26.66
CA ARG A 55 1.08 0.76 25.69
C ARG A 55 0.95 2.26 25.47
N SER A 56 -0.28 2.80 25.45
CA SER A 56 -0.54 4.22 25.17
C SER A 56 -0.42 5.13 26.39
N GLY A 57 -0.58 4.58 27.60
CA GLY A 57 -0.71 5.35 28.84
C GLY A 57 -2.01 6.16 28.92
N ILE A 58 -2.97 5.92 28.01
CA ILE A 58 -4.24 6.66 27.96
C ILE A 58 -5.28 5.92 28.81
N SER A 59 -6.12 6.68 29.54
CA SER A 59 -7.12 6.09 30.40
C SER A 59 -8.25 5.39 29.61
N LYS A 60 -8.88 4.40 30.23
CA LYS A 60 -10.04 3.66 29.69
C LYS A 60 -11.20 4.61 29.33
N GLY A 61 -11.45 5.61 30.19
CA GLY A 61 -12.48 6.62 29.91
C GLY A 61 -12.20 7.45 28.66
N SER A 62 -10.94 7.84 28.42
CA SER A 62 -10.54 8.55 27.19
C SER A 62 -10.68 7.69 25.94
N LEU A 63 -10.38 6.39 26.03
CA LEU A 63 -10.57 5.48 24.91
C LEU A 63 -12.05 5.41 24.51
N TYR A 64 -12.94 5.13 25.44
CA TYR A 64 -14.39 5.05 25.18
C TYR A 64 -15.07 6.38 24.90
N HIS A 65 -14.41 7.51 25.18
CA HIS A 65 -14.85 8.82 24.69
C HIS A 65 -14.69 8.98 23.17
N HIS A 66 -13.67 8.34 22.59
CA HIS A 66 -13.34 8.44 21.16
C HIS A 66 -13.81 7.26 20.31
N PHE A 67 -13.99 6.08 20.92
CA PHE A 67 -14.32 4.83 20.22
C PHE A 67 -15.43 4.10 20.94
N GLU A 68 -16.41 3.60 20.18
CA GLU A 68 -17.54 2.83 20.73
C GLU A 68 -17.07 1.53 21.39
N ASP A 69 -16.10 0.88 20.77
CA ASP A 69 -15.50 -0.37 21.21
C ASP A 69 -14.05 -0.51 20.71
N ILE A 70 -13.40 -1.61 21.07
CA ILE A 70 -12.05 -1.93 20.62
C ILE A 70 -12.01 -2.14 19.10
N TYR A 71 -13.05 -2.69 18.50
CA TYR A 71 -13.10 -2.96 17.05
C TYR A 71 -13.13 -1.66 16.26
N HIS A 72 -13.87 -0.63 16.76
CA HIS A 72 -13.85 0.70 16.15
C HIS A 72 -12.45 1.31 16.15
N LEU A 73 -11.69 1.15 17.23
CA LEU A 73 -10.30 1.60 17.29
C LEU A 73 -9.41 0.81 16.31
N LEU A 74 -9.52 -0.52 16.30
CA LEU A 74 -8.71 -1.39 15.44
C LEU A 74 -9.03 -1.20 13.94
N GLU A 75 -10.28 -0.96 13.58
CA GLU A 75 -10.66 -0.58 12.21
C GLU A 75 -9.97 0.73 11.79
N GLY A 76 -9.96 1.74 12.66
CA GLY A 76 -9.22 2.98 12.42
C GLY A 76 -7.71 2.75 12.25
N ALA A 77 -7.13 1.87 13.05
CA ALA A 77 -5.72 1.49 12.93
C ALA A 77 -5.41 0.76 11.61
N MET A 78 -6.29 -0.12 11.14
CA MET A 78 -6.13 -0.79 9.84
C MET A 78 -6.17 0.23 8.69
N ILE A 79 -7.05 1.23 8.75
CA ILE A 79 -7.10 2.31 7.74
C ILE A 79 -5.82 3.14 7.75
N VAL A 80 -5.26 3.47 8.90
CA VAL A 80 -3.99 4.20 8.98
C VAL A 80 -2.85 3.38 8.37
N ARG A 81 -2.79 2.08 8.63
CA ARG A 81 -1.80 1.20 7.99
C ARG A 81 -1.98 1.12 6.47
N TYR A 82 -3.24 1.08 6.02
CA TYR A 82 -3.54 1.14 4.58
C TYR A 82 -3.11 2.47 3.96
N ALA A 83 -3.36 3.60 4.62
CA ALA A 83 -2.92 4.93 4.18
C ALA A 83 -1.38 5.01 4.04
N ARG A 84 -0.63 4.45 5.01
CA ARG A 84 0.84 4.36 4.93
C ARG A 84 1.30 3.55 3.71
N TYR A 85 0.63 2.43 3.42
CA TYR A 85 0.89 1.67 2.20
C TYR A 85 0.64 2.53 0.95
N VAL A 86 -0.46 3.28 0.89
CA VAL A 86 -0.78 4.20 -0.21
C VAL A 86 0.33 5.24 -0.38
N ASP A 87 0.73 5.91 0.69
CA ASP A 87 1.79 6.93 0.66
C ASP A 87 3.12 6.38 0.18
N THR A 88 3.51 5.19 0.64
CA THR A 88 4.73 4.51 0.22
C THR A 88 4.73 4.23 -1.28
N ASN A 89 3.62 3.72 -1.82
CA ASN A 89 3.52 3.42 -3.26
C ASN A 89 3.55 4.69 -4.11
N ILE A 90 2.82 5.73 -3.71
CA ILE A 90 2.83 7.03 -4.40
C ILE A 90 4.25 7.59 -4.43
N THR A 91 4.95 7.59 -3.28
CA THR A 91 6.31 8.10 -3.17
C THR A 91 7.29 7.33 -4.06
N ALA A 92 7.22 6.00 -4.07
CA ALA A 92 8.09 5.16 -4.89
C ALA A 92 7.89 5.43 -6.39
N LEU A 93 6.65 5.56 -6.85
CA LEU A 93 6.33 5.85 -8.25
C LEU A 93 6.68 7.29 -8.63
N GLN A 94 6.51 8.27 -7.76
CA GLN A 94 6.95 9.65 -7.98
C GLN A 94 8.47 9.73 -8.12
N SER A 95 9.22 9.02 -7.29
CA SER A 95 10.67 8.93 -7.39
C SER A 95 11.10 8.32 -8.72
N LEU A 96 10.47 7.22 -9.13
CA LEU A 96 10.73 6.61 -10.43
C LEU A 96 10.44 7.59 -11.58
N LEU A 97 9.29 8.25 -11.58
CA LEU A 97 8.94 9.22 -12.61
C LEU A 97 9.92 10.40 -12.67
N THR A 98 10.41 10.85 -11.52
CA THR A 98 11.39 11.95 -11.45
C THR A 98 12.75 11.56 -12.01
N THR A 99 13.19 10.32 -11.78
CA THR A 99 14.54 9.85 -12.16
C THR A 99 14.62 9.33 -13.59
N ALA A 100 13.56 8.69 -14.09
CA ALA A 100 13.53 8.12 -15.43
C ALA A 100 13.52 9.22 -16.51
N LYS A 101 14.41 9.09 -17.50
CA LYS A 101 14.55 10.00 -18.66
C LYS A 101 14.06 9.36 -19.95
N THR A 102 14.01 8.05 -20.02
CA THR A 102 13.60 7.27 -21.19
C THR A 102 12.54 6.24 -20.81
N GLY A 103 11.75 5.77 -21.79
CA GLY A 103 10.79 4.68 -21.58
C GLY A 103 11.45 3.39 -21.08
N GLU A 104 12.67 3.08 -21.54
CA GLU A 104 13.42 1.91 -21.09
C GLU A 104 13.84 2.04 -19.60
N GLU A 105 14.31 3.20 -19.17
CA GLU A 105 14.62 3.47 -17.76
C GLU A 105 13.37 3.36 -16.89
N PHE A 106 12.24 3.88 -17.38
CA PHE A 106 10.96 3.79 -16.69
C PHE A 106 10.48 2.33 -16.56
N TYR A 107 10.58 1.54 -17.65
CA TYR A 107 10.29 0.11 -17.64
C TYR A 107 11.17 -0.65 -16.63
N ILE A 108 12.48 -0.41 -16.64
CA ILE A 108 13.40 -1.05 -15.69
C ILE A 108 12.99 -0.75 -14.24
N GLY A 109 12.68 0.52 -13.94
CA GLY A 109 12.23 0.92 -12.61
C GLY A 109 10.89 0.29 -12.20
N LEU A 110 9.92 0.22 -13.11
CA LEU A 110 8.65 -0.50 -12.86
C LEU A 110 8.87 -1.99 -12.59
N SER A 111 9.78 -2.62 -13.35
CA SER A 111 10.13 -4.03 -13.15
C SER A 111 10.78 -4.28 -11.79
N GLN A 112 11.66 -3.38 -11.35
CA GLN A 112 12.28 -3.44 -10.02
C GLN A 112 11.25 -3.23 -8.91
N LEU A 113 10.36 -2.25 -9.06
CA LEU A 113 9.28 -2.00 -8.11
C LEU A 113 8.32 -3.21 -8.03
N SER A 114 8.01 -3.81 -9.18
CA SER A 114 7.20 -5.02 -9.24
C SER A 114 7.89 -6.19 -8.52
N ALA A 115 9.19 -6.38 -8.71
CA ALA A 115 9.95 -7.43 -8.02
C ALA A 115 9.89 -7.27 -6.49
N VAL A 116 9.98 -6.04 -5.98
CA VAL A 116 9.81 -5.76 -4.55
C VAL A 116 8.39 -6.07 -4.09
N THR A 117 7.38 -5.50 -4.75
CA THR A 117 5.97 -5.62 -4.32
C THR A 117 5.40 -7.03 -4.44
N GLN A 118 5.92 -7.84 -5.36
CA GLN A 118 5.53 -9.24 -5.57
C GLN A 118 6.41 -10.23 -4.79
N GLY A 119 7.53 -9.78 -4.25
CA GLY A 119 8.47 -10.60 -3.49
C GLY A 119 7.89 -11.18 -2.20
N GLU A 120 8.55 -12.21 -1.66
CA GLU A 120 8.16 -12.89 -0.42
C GLU A 120 8.14 -11.92 0.78
N GLY A 121 9.07 -10.94 0.84
CA GLY A 121 9.10 -9.92 1.88
C GLY A 121 7.83 -9.06 1.99
N MET A 122 7.01 -9.00 0.95
CA MET A 122 5.75 -8.25 0.93
C MET A 122 4.50 -9.13 1.12
N LYS A 123 4.66 -10.43 1.34
CA LYS A 123 3.55 -11.37 1.55
C LYS A 123 2.63 -10.93 2.69
N ARG A 124 3.21 -10.59 3.85
CA ARG A 124 2.44 -10.10 5.00
C ARG A 124 1.67 -8.83 4.67
N ALA A 125 2.28 -7.87 4.00
CA ALA A 125 1.62 -6.61 3.61
C ALA A 125 0.45 -6.86 2.64
N ARG A 126 0.59 -7.81 1.68
CA ARG A 126 -0.52 -8.22 0.80
C ARG A 126 -1.67 -8.85 1.59
N GLN A 127 -1.37 -9.73 2.55
CA GLN A 127 -2.37 -10.37 3.41
C GLN A 127 -3.13 -9.33 4.26
N GLU A 128 -2.42 -8.37 4.84
CA GLU A 128 -3.02 -7.27 5.63
C GLU A 128 -3.92 -6.39 4.78
N ARG A 129 -3.51 -6.07 3.55
CA ARG A 129 -4.36 -5.32 2.60
C ARG A 129 -5.64 -6.09 2.25
N ALA A 130 -5.53 -7.37 1.95
CA ALA A 130 -6.68 -8.21 1.63
C ALA A 130 -7.63 -8.31 2.83
N LEU A 131 -7.10 -8.47 4.05
CA LEU A 131 -7.89 -8.47 5.29
C LEU A 131 -8.60 -7.13 5.49
N THR A 132 -7.92 -6.01 5.26
CA THR A 132 -8.50 -4.67 5.36
C THR A 132 -9.65 -4.48 4.38
N ILE A 133 -9.48 -4.89 3.13
CA ILE A 133 -10.52 -4.84 2.10
C ILE A 133 -11.69 -5.77 2.48
N GLY A 134 -11.42 -7.00 2.89
CA GLY A 134 -12.44 -7.96 3.30
C GLY A 134 -13.30 -7.46 4.47
N ARG A 135 -12.68 -6.84 5.48
CA ARG A 135 -13.41 -6.23 6.60
C ARG A 135 -14.24 -5.02 6.19
N ALA A 136 -13.74 -4.20 5.29
CA ALA A 136 -14.49 -3.04 4.79
C ALA A 136 -15.78 -3.43 4.06
N ILE A 137 -15.85 -4.63 3.46
CA ILE A 137 -17.08 -5.14 2.82
C ILE A 137 -18.21 -5.35 3.85
N THR A 138 -17.85 -5.71 5.09
CA THR A 138 -18.82 -6.04 6.15
C THR A 138 -19.00 -4.92 7.19
N SER A 139 -18.16 -3.89 7.19
CA SER A 139 -18.22 -2.72 8.09
C SER A 139 -18.52 -1.45 7.29
N PRO A 140 -19.75 -0.90 7.33
CA PRO A 140 -20.09 0.34 6.62
C PRO A 140 -19.18 1.52 7.01
N ARG A 141 -18.82 1.61 8.30
CA ARG A 141 -17.92 2.63 8.84
C ARG A 141 -16.52 2.54 8.20
N MET A 142 -15.96 1.33 8.17
CA MET A 142 -14.65 1.09 7.57
C MET A 142 -14.66 1.25 6.05
N SER A 143 -15.77 0.87 5.40
CA SER A 143 -15.96 1.01 3.95
C SER A 143 -15.78 2.45 3.49
N VAL A 144 -16.42 3.41 4.16
CA VAL A 144 -16.31 4.84 3.81
C VAL A 144 -14.87 5.34 3.92
N LEU A 145 -14.17 4.95 5.00
CA LEU A 145 -12.77 5.35 5.22
C LEU A 145 -11.83 4.72 4.18
N LEU A 146 -12.00 3.44 3.89
CA LEU A 146 -11.18 2.74 2.91
C LEU A 146 -11.43 3.25 1.48
N GLN A 147 -12.68 3.57 1.12
CA GLN A 147 -13.00 4.18 -0.18
C GLN A 147 -12.21 5.46 -0.41
N GLY A 148 -12.08 6.32 0.61
CA GLY A 148 -11.30 7.56 0.52
C GLY A 148 -9.81 7.28 0.21
N GLU A 149 -9.20 6.34 0.92
CA GLU A 149 -7.79 5.97 0.70
C GLU A 149 -7.58 5.28 -0.65
N GLN A 150 -8.50 4.41 -1.04
CA GLN A 150 -8.45 3.71 -2.33
C GLN A 150 -8.60 4.70 -3.50
N GLN A 151 -9.52 5.69 -3.38
CA GLN A 151 -9.67 6.73 -4.40
C GLN A 151 -8.41 7.60 -4.50
N ARG A 152 -7.84 7.98 -3.35
CA ARG A 152 -6.59 8.75 -3.29
C ARG A 152 -5.44 8.04 -4.03
N LEU A 153 -5.29 6.72 -3.82
CA LEU A 153 -4.28 5.93 -4.54
C LEU A 153 -4.56 5.91 -6.04
N THR A 154 -5.80 5.66 -6.43
CA THR A 154 -6.19 5.59 -7.85
C THR A 154 -5.94 6.92 -8.54
N ASP A 155 -6.35 8.05 -7.95
CA ASP A 155 -6.16 9.38 -8.52
C ASP A 155 -4.67 9.72 -8.68
N ALA A 156 -3.86 9.39 -7.67
CA ALA A 156 -2.41 9.60 -7.73
C ALA A 156 -1.76 8.76 -8.83
N LEU A 157 -2.14 7.49 -8.98
CA LEU A 157 -1.66 6.63 -10.06
C LEU A 157 -2.05 7.14 -11.43
N VAL A 158 -3.32 7.54 -11.60
CA VAL A 158 -3.80 8.14 -12.86
C VAL A 158 -2.97 9.37 -13.23
N GLN A 159 -2.71 10.26 -12.28
CA GLN A 159 -1.92 11.45 -12.53
C GLN A 159 -0.46 11.10 -12.90
N LEU A 160 0.17 10.19 -12.17
CA LEU A 160 1.53 9.74 -12.47
C LEU A 160 1.63 9.06 -13.85
N ILE A 161 0.63 8.28 -14.25
CA ILE A 161 0.58 7.66 -15.58
C ILE A 161 0.44 8.73 -16.65
N LYS A 162 -0.46 9.71 -16.49
CA LYS A 162 -0.60 10.83 -17.44
C LYS A 162 0.69 11.63 -17.59
N ASP A 163 1.40 11.88 -16.49
CA ASP A 163 2.68 12.58 -16.52
C ASP A 163 3.74 11.74 -17.25
N ALA A 164 3.79 10.42 -17.05
CA ALA A 164 4.67 9.52 -17.79
C ALA A 164 4.34 9.49 -19.28
N GLN A 165 3.05 9.45 -19.64
CA GLN A 165 2.57 9.49 -21.02
C GLN A 165 2.95 10.82 -21.71
N SER A 166 2.76 11.96 -21.05
CA SER A 166 3.12 13.28 -21.58
C SER A 166 4.63 13.41 -21.88
N ARG A 167 5.45 12.71 -21.10
CA ARG A 167 6.90 12.63 -21.25
C ARG A 167 7.36 11.52 -22.19
N LYS A 168 6.45 10.79 -22.84
CA LYS A 168 6.73 9.62 -23.70
C LYS A 168 7.51 8.49 -22.99
N LEU A 169 7.35 8.37 -21.69
CA LEU A 169 7.93 7.29 -20.89
C LEU A 169 7.02 6.06 -20.83
N CYS A 170 5.72 6.25 -21.11
CA CYS A 170 4.69 5.23 -21.07
C CYS A 170 3.80 5.35 -22.31
N ASN A 171 3.20 4.23 -22.74
CA ASN A 171 2.30 4.18 -23.88
C ASN A 171 1.09 5.12 -23.70
N ALA A 172 0.96 6.09 -24.59
CA ALA A 172 -0.09 7.12 -24.51
C ALA A 172 -1.46 6.66 -25.04
N GLU A 173 -1.55 5.51 -25.72
CA GLU A 173 -2.80 4.98 -26.28
C GLU A 173 -3.64 4.25 -25.21
N ILE A 174 -3.03 3.91 -24.07
CA ILE A 174 -3.71 3.18 -23.01
C ILE A 174 -4.40 4.17 -22.06
N ASP A 175 -5.66 3.89 -21.75
CA ASP A 175 -6.40 4.67 -20.75
C ASP A 175 -5.70 4.64 -19.39
N SER A 176 -5.38 5.81 -18.86
CA SER A 176 -4.61 5.94 -17.61
C SER A 176 -5.34 5.42 -16.38
N HIS A 177 -6.68 5.47 -16.36
CA HIS A 177 -7.48 4.95 -15.26
C HIS A 177 -7.53 3.41 -15.30
N ALA A 178 -7.78 2.83 -16.47
CA ALA A 178 -7.74 1.38 -16.64
C ALA A 178 -6.38 0.81 -16.25
N LEU A 179 -5.30 1.49 -16.63
CA LEU A 179 -3.94 1.08 -16.28
C LEU A 179 -3.67 1.19 -14.77
N ALA A 180 -4.14 2.26 -14.12
CA ALA A 180 -4.03 2.43 -12.67
C ALA A 180 -4.77 1.31 -11.91
N VAL A 181 -5.97 0.92 -12.36
CA VAL A 181 -6.73 -0.18 -11.77
C VAL A 181 -6.03 -1.52 -12.00
N LEU A 182 -5.52 -1.78 -13.21
CA LEU A 182 -4.77 -3.00 -13.51
C LEU A 182 -3.53 -3.14 -12.63
N MET A 183 -2.74 -2.07 -12.44
CA MET A 183 -1.56 -2.07 -11.56
C MET A 183 -1.93 -2.45 -10.13
N GLN A 184 -3.03 -1.93 -9.60
CA GLN A 184 -3.50 -2.25 -8.26
C GLN A 184 -4.01 -3.70 -8.16
N ALA A 185 -4.72 -4.18 -9.19
CA ALA A 185 -5.25 -5.52 -9.24
C ALA A 185 -4.14 -6.58 -9.22
N TRP A 186 -3.12 -6.44 -10.06
CA TRP A 186 -2.06 -7.46 -10.09
C TRP A 186 -1.18 -7.43 -8.83
N THR A 187 -0.92 -6.25 -8.23
CA THR A 187 -0.14 -6.16 -6.98
C THR A 187 -0.86 -6.79 -5.80
N LEU A 188 -2.20 -6.73 -5.77
CA LEU A 188 -3.01 -7.42 -4.78
C LEU A 188 -3.19 -8.90 -5.16
N GLY A 189 -3.37 -9.20 -6.45
CA GLY A 189 -3.74 -10.52 -6.94
C GLY A 189 -2.76 -11.63 -6.59
N LYS A 190 -1.49 -11.34 -6.34
CA LYS A 190 -0.48 -12.32 -5.89
C LYS A 190 -0.88 -13.02 -4.57
N ILE A 191 -1.79 -12.46 -3.78
CA ILE A 191 -2.31 -13.10 -2.57
C ILE A 191 -2.97 -14.46 -2.86
N VAL A 192 -3.51 -14.66 -4.06
CA VAL A 192 -4.09 -15.94 -4.47
C VAL A 192 -3.05 -17.06 -4.39
N ASP A 193 -1.84 -16.75 -4.84
CA ASP A 193 -0.71 -17.66 -4.80
C ASP A 193 -0.06 -17.73 -3.41
N ASP A 194 -0.04 -16.63 -2.66
CA ASP A 194 0.45 -16.60 -1.28
C ASP A 194 -0.29 -17.58 -0.34
N LEU A 195 -1.52 -17.98 -0.71
CA LEU A 195 -2.37 -18.93 0.02
C LEU A 195 -2.32 -20.35 -0.57
N SER A 196 -1.58 -20.57 -1.64
CA SER A 196 -1.45 -21.88 -2.29
C SER A 196 -0.55 -22.81 -1.47
N GLU A 197 -0.88 -24.11 -1.48
CA GLU A 197 0.01 -25.17 -0.96
C GLU A 197 1.24 -25.38 -1.86
N SER A 198 1.13 -25.02 -3.14
CA SER A 198 2.19 -25.12 -4.14
C SER A 198 2.33 -23.78 -4.85
N PRO A 199 2.97 -22.78 -4.22
CA PRO A 199 3.13 -21.45 -4.80
C PRO A 199 4.00 -21.52 -6.07
N VAL A 200 3.72 -20.62 -7.01
CA VAL A 200 4.49 -20.49 -8.24
C VAL A 200 5.94 -20.11 -7.93
N ASP A 201 6.87 -20.60 -8.77
CA ASP A 201 8.23 -20.07 -8.74
C ASP A 201 8.24 -18.56 -8.96
N ASN A 202 8.85 -17.83 -8.04
CA ASN A 202 8.77 -16.37 -8.03
C ASN A 202 9.48 -15.73 -9.25
N ASP A 203 10.56 -16.33 -9.73
CA ASP A 203 11.29 -15.82 -10.89
C ASP A 203 10.48 -16.03 -12.17
N ALA A 204 9.82 -17.19 -12.32
CA ALA A 204 8.91 -17.44 -13.43
C ALA A 204 7.72 -16.47 -13.43
N TYR A 205 7.15 -16.19 -12.24
CA TYR A 205 6.06 -15.22 -12.10
C TYR A 205 6.52 -13.82 -12.48
N LEU A 206 7.67 -13.36 -11.97
CA LEU A 206 8.23 -12.05 -12.27
C LEU A 206 8.61 -11.91 -13.75
N ALA A 207 9.12 -12.96 -14.38
CA ALA A 207 9.40 -12.94 -15.81
C ALA A 207 8.13 -12.70 -16.64
N LEU A 208 7.00 -13.33 -16.26
CA LEU A 208 5.71 -13.10 -16.90
C LEU A 208 5.21 -11.66 -16.66
N VAL A 209 5.26 -11.19 -15.41
CA VAL A 209 4.84 -9.82 -15.05
C VAL A 209 5.67 -8.79 -15.81
N ASN A 210 6.99 -8.96 -15.90
CA ASN A 210 7.87 -8.05 -16.65
C ASN A 210 7.55 -8.04 -18.15
N ARG A 211 7.18 -9.19 -18.72
CA ARG A 211 6.71 -9.23 -20.11
C ARG A 211 5.43 -8.42 -20.29
N VAL A 212 4.45 -8.57 -19.38
CA VAL A 212 3.22 -7.77 -19.42
C VAL A 212 3.52 -6.27 -19.27
N ILE A 213 4.39 -5.90 -18.32
CA ILE A 213 4.80 -4.50 -18.14
C ILE A 213 5.42 -3.95 -19.44
N ARG A 214 6.31 -4.70 -20.09
CA ARG A 214 6.95 -4.27 -21.35
C ARG A 214 5.94 -4.05 -22.45
N GLU A 215 5.06 -5.00 -22.69
CA GLU A 215 4.04 -4.93 -23.75
C GLU A 215 3.02 -3.80 -23.53
N VAL A 216 2.67 -3.54 -22.25
CA VAL A 216 1.62 -2.57 -21.91
C VAL A 216 2.19 -1.16 -21.74
N PHE A 217 3.33 -1.02 -21.06
CA PHE A 217 3.81 0.31 -20.67
C PHE A 217 4.81 0.93 -21.65
N VAL A 218 5.62 0.12 -22.34
CA VAL A 218 6.63 0.68 -23.23
C VAL A 218 5.96 1.20 -24.50
N PRO A 219 6.23 2.45 -24.94
CA PRO A 219 5.79 2.95 -26.24
C PRO A 219 6.32 2.04 -27.37
N GLN A 220 5.47 1.71 -28.33
CA GLN A 220 5.86 0.97 -29.52
C GLN A 220 6.52 1.87 -30.55
#